data_edf35e084a367ccfdf5093cab4dec4cf
#
_entry.id   edf35e084a367ccfdf5093cab4dec4cf
#
_cell.length_a   1.000
_cell.length_b   1.000
_cell.length_c   1.000
_cell.angle_alpha   90.00
_cell.angle_beta   90.00
_cell.angle_gamma   90.00
#
_symmetry.space_group_name_H-M   'P 1'
#
loop_
_entity.id
_entity.type
_entity.pdbx_description
1 polymer ?
#
loop_
_entity_poly.entity_id
_entity_poly.type
_entity_poly.pdbx_seq_one_letter_code
_entity_poly.pdbx_strand_id
1 'polypeptide(L)'
;MHLADWPFVVDEKTGEDTELGCVLVDDPALVDAMEKVREVVSGTLSLRKAAKIRVRQPLSKLTVVVENVDAVKSYDELLKSELNIKNIEFSTLEDAAAHGLKIVHELRVNARVAGPRLGKQVQFAIKASKSGDWHVDAASGAPVVSTPSGDLALVEGEYELINRVEEENATEAAASVSASLPTGGFVILDTALDADLLAEGYARDVIRSVQDARKAADLDIADRISLVLTVPADDVAKVEQFRDLIAHETLATSFEVKEGAELIVEVVKA
;
A
#
# COMPACT_ATOMS: atom_id res chain seq x y z
N MET A 1 -26.80 -6.95 -14.70
CA MET A 1 -25.74 -5.99 -15.05
C MET A 1 -26.23 -5.25 -16.29
N HIS A 2 -26.74 -4.03 -16.12
CA HIS A 2 -27.14 -3.21 -17.26
C HIS A 2 -25.86 -2.62 -17.85
N LEU A 3 -25.50 -3.09 -19.05
CA LEU A 3 -24.53 -2.40 -19.88
C LEU A 3 -25.24 -1.15 -20.40
N ALA A 4 -24.91 0.00 -19.83
CA ALA A 4 -25.29 1.26 -20.47
C ALA A 4 -24.53 1.35 -21.80
N ASP A 5 -25.19 1.87 -22.81
CA ASP A 5 -24.53 2.17 -24.06
C ASP A 5 -23.41 3.19 -23.79
N TRP A 6 -22.32 3.05 -24.53
CA TRP A 6 -21.21 3.99 -24.42
C TRP A 6 -21.72 5.39 -24.79
N PRO A 7 -21.48 6.43 -23.96
CA PRO A 7 -21.95 7.76 -24.25
C PRO A 7 -21.26 8.28 -25.53
N PHE A 8 -22.04 8.59 -26.54
CA PHE A 8 -21.59 9.29 -27.75
C PHE A 8 -22.38 10.59 -27.88
N VAL A 9 -21.78 11.55 -28.53
CA VAL A 9 -22.40 12.82 -28.85
C VAL A 9 -22.67 12.84 -30.33
N VAL A 10 -23.93 13.13 -30.67
CA VAL A 10 -24.34 13.34 -32.08
C VAL A 10 -23.94 14.77 -32.46
N ASP A 11 -23.17 14.94 -33.52
CA ASP A 11 -22.90 16.27 -34.07
C ASP A 11 -24.23 16.88 -34.55
N GLU A 12 -24.63 18.00 -33.95
CA GLU A 12 -25.92 18.66 -34.25
C GLU A 12 -26.04 19.13 -35.73
N LYS A 13 -24.90 19.25 -36.44
CA LYS A 13 -24.89 19.72 -37.82
C LYS A 13 -24.90 18.57 -38.84
N THR A 14 -24.26 17.48 -38.53
CA THR A 14 -24.14 16.34 -39.47
C THR A 14 -25.07 15.19 -39.13
N GLY A 15 -25.54 15.11 -37.88
CA GLY A 15 -26.36 14.00 -37.39
C GLY A 15 -25.54 12.70 -37.22
N GLU A 16 -24.24 12.74 -37.36
CA GLU A 16 -23.37 11.59 -37.23
C GLU A 16 -22.85 11.47 -35.78
N ASP A 17 -22.66 10.23 -35.35
CA ASP A 17 -22.02 9.93 -34.04
C ASP A 17 -20.57 10.40 -34.09
N THR A 18 -20.21 11.34 -33.19
CA THR A 18 -18.83 11.77 -33.04
C THR A 18 -18.12 10.85 -32.07
N GLU A 19 -16.83 10.61 -32.30
CA GLU A 19 -15.99 9.90 -31.36
C GLU A 19 -15.99 10.62 -29.99
N LEU A 20 -15.95 9.85 -28.93
CA LEU A 20 -16.11 10.26 -27.53
C LEU A 20 -15.12 11.34 -27.05
N GLY A 21 -14.06 11.58 -27.79
CA GLY A 21 -12.98 12.48 -27.43
C GLY A 21 -13.39 13.95 -27.20
N CYS A 22 -14.62 14.34 -27.61
CA CYS A 22 -15.09 15.71 -27.40
C CYS A 22 -15.96 15.92 -26.15
N VAL A 23 -16.34 14.84 -25.43
CA VAL A 23 -17.22 14.90 -24.25
C VAL A 23 -16.46 14.69 -22.95
N LEU A 24 -15.35 13.96 -22.99
CA LEU A 24 -14.50 13.76 -21.84
C LEU A 24 -13.53 14.94 -21.74
N VAL A 25 -13.59 15.64 -20.63
CA VAL A 25 -12.58 16.67 -20.31
C VAL A 25 -11.26 15.97 -20.13
N ASP A 26 -10.29 16.30 -20.98
CA ASP A 26 -8.91 15.85 -20.79
C ASP A 26 -8.31 16.65 -19.64
N ASP A 27 -8.04 15.96 -18.54
CA ASP A 27 -7.39 16.53 -17.35
C ASP A 27 -6.11 15.73 -17.06
N PRO A 28 -5.00 16.07 -17.74
CA PRO A 28 -3.73 15.40 -17.53
C PRO A 28 -3.25 15.48 -16.08
N ALA A 29 -3.54 16.59 -15.37
CA ALA A 29 -3.11 16.76 -13.99
C ALA A 29 -3.85 15.78 -13.06
N LEU A 30 -5.13 15.54 -13.30
CA LEU A 30 -5.89 14.51 -12.58
C LEU A 30 -5.35 13.11 -12.87
N VAL A 31 -5.03 12.81 -14.14
CA VAL A 31 -4.49 11.51 -14.55
C VAL A 31 -3.15 11.26 -13.84
N ASP A 32 -2.24 12.23 -13.90
CA ASP A 32 -0.93 12.13 -13.25
C ASP A 32 -1.04 11.97 -11.72
N ALA A 33 -1.94 12.75 -11.08
CA ALA A 33 -2.20 12.63 -9.66
C ALA A 33 -2.74 11.24 -9.29
N MET A 34 -3.70 10.71 -10.06
CA MET A 34 -4.27 9.37 -9.82
C MET A 34 -3.27 8.25 -10.10
N GLU A 35 -2.37 8.42 -11.07
CA GLU A 35 -1.29 7.48 -11.29
C GLU A 35 -0.36 7.42 -10.08
N LYS A 36 0.03 8.56 -9.54
CA LYS A 36 0.83 8.65 -8.31
C LYS A 36 0.11 8.03 -7.10
N VAL A 37 -1.19 8.29 -6.93
CA VAL A 37 -2.02 7.66 -5.88
C VAL A 37 -2.00 6.13 -6.03
N ARG A 38 -2.15 5.60 -7.24
CA ARG A 38 -2.10 4.16 -7.50
C ARG A 38 -0.72 3.56 -7.18
N GLU A 39 0.36 4.27 -7.47
CA GLU A 39 1.71 3.84 -7.08
C GLU A 39 1.87 3.76 -5.56
N VAL A 40 1.41 4.79 -4.82
CA VAL A 40 1.43 4.81 -3.35
C VAL A 40 0.63 3.62 -2.79
N VAL A 41 -0.58 3.38 -3.30
CA VAL A 41 -1.40 2.23 -2.88
C VAL A 41 -0.68 0.91 -3.17
N SER A 42 -0.20 0.71 -4.40
CA SER A 42 0.48 -0.52 -4.81
C SER A 42 1.76 -0.78 -4.00
N GLY A 43 2.59 0.25 -3.81
CA GLY A 43 3.81 0.18 -3.00
C GLY A 43 3.52 -0.19 -1.55
N THR A 44 2.54 0.47 -0.94
CA THR A 44 2.15 0.22 0.45
C THR A 44 1.56 -1.19 0.64
N LEU A 45 0.71 -1.66 -0.28
CA LEU A 45 0.17 -3.02 -0.24
C LEU A 45 1.27 -4.08 -0.42
N SER A 46 2.28 -3.79 -1.24
CA SER A 46 3.46 -4.66 -1.40
C SER A 46 4.25 -4.77 -0.08
N LEU A 47 4.44 -3.64 0.63
CA LEU A 47 5.08 -3.61 1.93
C LEU A 47 4.30 -4.41 2.98
N ARG A 48 2.97 -4.24 3.04
CA ARG A 48 2.11 -5.05 3.92
C ARG A 48 2.25 -6.54 3.65
N LYS A 49 2.26 -6.92 2.37
CA LYS A 49 2.45 -8.32 1.96
C LYS A 49 3.81 -8.87 2.39
N ALA A 50 4.88 -8.11 2.20
CA ALA A 50 6.23 -8.48 2.62
C ALA A 50 6.33 -8.63 4.14
N ALA A 51 5.69 -7.74 4.90
CA ALA A 51 5.60 -7.79 6.36
C ALA A 51 4.57 -8.82 6.88
N LYS A 52 3.82 -9.51 6.00
CA LYS A 52 2.75 -10.46 6.33
C LYS A 52 1.62 -9.85 7.15
N ILE A 53 1.36 -8.57 6.99
CA ILE A 53 0.28 -7.82 7.64
C ILE A 53 -0.93 -7.78 6.71
N ARG A 54 -2.08 -8.23 7.20
CA ARG A 54 -3.34 -8.20 6.45
C ARG A 54 -3.78 -6.76 6.20
N VAL A 55 -4.43 -6.49 5.07
CA VAL A 55 -4.96 -5.14 4.75
C VAL A 55 -5.99 -4.67 5.79
N ARG A 56 -6.77 -5.60 6.35
CA ARG A 56 -7.75 -5.30 7.41
C ARG A 56 -7.13 -4.91 8.76
N GLN A 57 -5.87 -5.25 8.99
CA GLN A 57 -5.14 -4.80 10.18
C GLN A 57 -4.82 -3.31 10.02
N PRO A 58 -5.41 -2.41 10.82
CA PRO A 58 -5.06 -1.00 10.76
C PRO A 58 -3.62 -0.78 11.20
N LEU A 59 -2.97 0.21 10.61
CA LEU A 59 -1.63 0.63 10.98
C LEU A 59 -1.64 2.11 11.37
N SER A 60 -0.68 2.51 12.19
CA SER A 60 -0.63 3.84 12.77
C SER A 60 -0.29 4.90 11.73
N LYS A 61 0.76 4.67 10.91
CA LYS A 61 1.37 5.71 10.11
C LYS A 61 1.89 5.21 8.76
N LEU A 62 1.70 6.03 7.73
CA LEU A 62 2.38 5.96 6.44
C LEU A 62 3.03 7.32 6.16
N THR A 63 4.28 7.32 5.77
CA THR A 63 4.94 8.52 5.24
C THR A 63 5.07 8.37 3.72
N VAL A 64 4.52 9.34 2.99
CA VAL A 64 4.57 9.41 1.53
C VAL A 64 5.50 10.55 1.14
N VAL A 65 6.60 10.22 0.47
CA VAL A 65 7.57 11.20 0.03
C VAL A 65 7.55 11.26 -1.49
N VAL A 66 7.10 12.40 -2.01
CA VAL A 66 6.90 12.62 -3.46
C VAL A 66 7.29 14.05 -3.81
N GLU A 67 7.56 14.30 -5.08
CA GLU A 67 7.94 15.64 -5.56
C GLU A 67 6.76 16.62 -5.47
N ASN A 68 5.58 16.22 -5.96
CA ASN A 68 4.37 17.03 -5.90
C ASN A 68 3.44 16.54 -4.79
N VAL A 69 3.67 17.06 -3.58
CA VAL A 69 2.89 16.69 -2.38
C VAL A 69 1.42 17.08 -2.52
N ASP A 70 1.11 18.25 -3.03
CA ASP A 70 -0.27 18.78 -3.06
C ASP A 70 -1.18 17.92 -3.96
N ALA A 71 -0.65 17.39 -5.05
CA ALA A 71 -1.39 16.52 -5.95
C ALA A 71 -1.87 15.24 -5.26
N VAL A 72 -1.04 14.63 -4.40
CA VAL A 72 -1.36 13.37 -3.72
C VAL A 72 -2.13 13.61 -2.43
N LYS A 73 -1.81 14.68 -1.70
CA LYS A 73 -2.46 15.05 -0.45
C LYS A 73 -3.97 15.31 -0.59
N SER A 74 -4.40 15.77 -1.75
CA SER A 74 -5.83 15.93 -2.05
C SER A 74 -6.63 14.63 -1.94
N TYR A 75 -5.95 13.48 -1.97
CA TYR A 75 -6.53 12.14 -1.85
C TYR A 75 -6.22 11.45 -0.52
N ASP A 76 -5.88 12.21 0.54
CA ASP A 76 -5.52 11.69 1.86
C ASP A 76 -6.57 10.72 2.42
N GLU A 77 -7.83 11.12 2.43
CA GLU A 77 -8.92 10.29 2.96
C GLU A 77 -9.14 9.01 2.14
N LEU A 78 -8.97 9.09 0.82
CA LEU A 78 -9.02 7.91 -0.05
C LEU A 78 -7.88 6.94 0.28
N LEU A 79 -6.66 7.45 0.42
CA LEU A 79 -5.50 6.65 0.76
C LEU A 79 -5.63 5.99 2.15
N LYS A 80 -6.11 6.73 3.16
CA LYS A 80 -6.38 6.19 4.49
C LYS A 80 -7.39 5.06 4.46
N SER A 81 -8.47 5.23 3.72
CA SER A 81 -9.53 4.24 3.57
C SER A 81 -9.04 2.98 2.86
N GLU A 82 -8.38 3.12 1.70
CA GLU A 82 -7.90 2.00 0.90
C GLU A 82 -6.79 1.21 1.59
N LEU A 83 -5.90 1.91 2.29
CA LEU A 83 -4.75 1.32 2.93
C LEU A 83 -4.99 0.92 4.39
N ASN A 84 -6.14 1.30 4.96
CA ASN A 84 -6.47 1.12 6.37
C ASN A 84 -5.35 1.65 7.30
N ILE A 85 -5.02 2.93 7.12
CA ILE A 85 -3.98 3.64 7.86
C ILE A 85 -4.60 4.83 8.59
N LYS A 86 -4.22 5.04 9.86
CA LYS A 86 -4.75 6.12 10.69
C LYS A 86 -4.26 7.50 10.27
N ASN A 87 -2.96 7.62 10.02
CA ASN A 87 -2.32 8.89 9.71
C ASN A 87 -1.41 8.75 8.49
N ILE A 88 -1.51 9.70 7.56
CA ILE A 88 -0.58 9.80 6.44
C ILE A 88 0.15 11.13 6.54
N GLU A 89 1.46 11.06 6.56
CA GLU A 89 2.34 12.22 6.46
C GLU A 89 2.87 12.34 5.03
N PHE A 90 2.76 13.54 4.48
CA PHE A 90 3.27 13.85 3.15
C PHE A 90 4.48 14.76 3.27
N SER A 91 5.53 14.46 2.54
CA SER A 91 6.79 15.21 2.56
C SER A 91 7.40 15.27 1.17
N THR A 92 8.22 16.28 0.94
CA THR A 92 9.11 16.33 -0.23
C THR A 92 10.40 15.54 0.05
N LEU A 93 11.18 15.26 -0.99
CA LEU A 93 12.49 14.64 -0.83
C LEU A 93 13.46 15.50 0.00
N GLU A 94 13.37 16.82 -0.15
CA GLU A 94 14.21 17.78 0.58
C GLU A 94 13.85 17.81 2.07
N ASP A 95 12.56 17.89 2.39
CA ASP A 95 12.07 17.89 3.77
C ASP A 95 12.35 16.55 4.44
N ALA A 96 12.17 15.44 3.74
CA ALA A 96 12.46 14.10 4.25
C ALA A 96 13.94 13.98 4.65
N ALA A 97 14.85 14.47 3.82
CA ALA A 97 16.29 14.51 4.14
C ALA A 97 16.59 15.40 5.34
N ALA A 98 15.91 16.57 5.46
CA ALA A 98 16.06 17.47 6.60
C ALA A 98 15.58 16.84 7.94
N HIS A 99 14.64 15.88 7.88
CA HIS A 99 14.14 15.13 9.04
C HIS A 99 14.92 13.84 9.34
N GLY A 100 16.12 13.68 8.74
CA GLY A 100 17.00 12.54 9.02
C GLY A 100 16.62 11.24 8.30
N LEU A 101 15.79 11.34 7.27
CA LEU A 101 15.51 10.24 6.36
C LEU A 101 16.60 10.18 5.29
N LYS A 102 17.49 9.21 5.41
CA LYS A 102 18.58 9.01 4.46
C LYS A 102 18.16 8.02 3.39
N ILE A 103 18.17 8.47 2.13
CA ILE A 103 17.95 7.58 1.02
C ILE A 103 19.27 6.84 0.75
N VAL A 104 19.27 5.54 0.98
CA VAL A 104 20.37 4.64 0.64
C VAL A 104 20.02 3.92 -0.64
N HIS A 105 20.84 4.11 -1.64
CA HIS A 105 20.70 3.37 -2.90
C HIS A 105 21.30 1.97 -2.71
N GLU A 106 20.49 0.94 -2.90
CA GLU A 106 20.94 -0.44 -2.96
C GLU A 106 20.98 -0.89 -4.42
N LEU A 107 22.13 -1.33 -4.86
CA LEU A 107 22.32 -1.87 -6.21
C LEU A 107 22.09 -3.38 -6.20
N ARG A 108 21.12 -3.86 -6.97
CA ARG A 108 20.95 -5.27 -7.27
C ARG A 108 21.41 -5.61 -8.67
N VAL A 109 22.34 -6.52 -8.78
CA VAL A 109 22.83 -7.03 -10.08
C VAL A 109 21.98 -8.21 -10.53
N ASN A 110 21.41 -8.11 -11.73
CA ASN A 110 20.71 -9.21 -12.38
C ASN A 110 21.71 -10.16 -13.05
N ALA A 111 22.17 -11.16 -12.30
CA ALA A 111 23.19 -12.10 -12.77
C ALA A 111 22.81 -12.84 -14.06
N ARG A 112 21.51 -13.06 -14.32
CA ARG A 112 21.04 -13.77 -15.51
C ARG A 112 21.22 -12.93 -16.76
N VAL A 113 20.96 -11.63 -16.68
CA VAL A 113 21.09 -10.71 -17.80
C VAL A 113 22.56 -10.26 -17.98
N ALA A 114 23.25 -9.96 -16.88
CA ALA A 114 24.63 -9.54 -16.87
C ALA A 114 25.64 -10.67 -17.25
N GLY A 115 25.26 -11.92 -17.01
CA GLY A 115 26.13 -13.07 -17.20
C GLY A 115 26.73 -13.22 -18.59
N PRO A 116 25.94 -13.14 -19.69
CA PRO A 116 26.46 -13.26 -21.05
C PRO A 116 27.52 -12.20 -21.41
N ARG A 117 27.40 -10.96 -20.89
CA ARG A 117 28.32 -9.87 -21.15
C ARG A 117 29.52 -9.87 -20.19
N LEU A 118 29.28 -10.06 -18.92
CA LEU A 118 30.30 -9.91 -17.88
C LEU A 118 31.08 -11.19 -17.58
N GLY A 119 30.53 -12.36 -17.93
CA GLY A 119 31.18 -13.64 -17.66
C GLY A 119 31.53 -13.82 -16.18
N LYS A 120 32.80 -14.07 -15.89
CA LYS A 120 33.30 -14.25 -14.50
C LYS A 120 33.25 -12.97 -13.67
N GLN A 121 33.16 -11.79 -14.28
CA GLN A 121 33.10 -10.52 -13.57
C GLN A 121 31.75 -10.29 -12.86
N VAL A 122 30.68 -11.00 -13.24
CA VAL A 122 29.38 -10.94 -12.55
C VAL A 122 29.50 -11.16 -11.03
N GLN A 123 30.35 -12.09 -10.63
CA GLN A 123 30.58 -12.38 -9.21
C GLN A 123 31.17 -11.18 -8.46
N PHE A 124 32.08 -10.46 -9.10
CA PHE A 124 32.68 -9.23 -8.53
C PHE A 124 31.65 -8.11 -8.49
N ALA A 125 30.83 -7.95 -9.52
CA ALA A 125 29.75 -6.96 -9.56
C ALA A 125 28.72 -7.22 -8.45
N ILE A 126 28.32 -8.48 -8.22
CA ILE A 126 27.42 -8.85 -7.11
C ILE A 126 28.07 -8.59 -5.75
N LYS A 127 29.37 -8.86 -5.61
CA LYS A 127 30.09 -8.57 -4.36
C LYS A 127 30.16 -7.07 -4.10
N ALA A 128 30.56 -6.29 -5.10
CA ALA A 128 30.65 -4.85 -5.02
C ALA A 128 29.29 -4.18 -4.74
N SER A 129 28.20 -4.67 -5.35
CA SER A 129 26.86 -4.17 -5.07
C SER A 129 26.43 -4.39 -3.60
N LYS A 130 26.87 -5.49 -2.99
CA LYS A 130 26.57 -5.80 -1.58
C LYS A 130 27.48 -5.09 -0.58
N SER A 131 28.74 -4.81 -0.96
CA SER A 131 29.71 -4.11 -0.08
C SER A 131 29.59 -2.59 -0.15
N GLY A 132 28.79 -2.05 -1.11
CA GLY A 132 28.67 -0.62 -1.33
C GLY A 132 29.82 -0.03 -2.21
N ASP A 133 30.68 -0.88 -2.79
CA ASP A 133 31.80 -0.46 -3.65
C ASP A 133 31.29 -0.12 -5.08
N TRP A 134 30.35 0.82 -5.15
CA TRP A 134 29.79 1.28 -6.42
C TRP A 134 29.29 2.73 -6.31
N HIS A 135 29.13 3.38 -7.43
CA HIS A 135 28.59 4.73 -7.54
C HIS A 135 27.76 4.87 -8.82
N VAL A 136 26.91 5.89 -8.87
CA VAL A 136 26.18 6.25 -10.08
C VAL A 136 27.04 7.26 -10.85
N ASP A 137 27.34 6.94 -12.10
CA ASP A 137 28.06 7.87 -12.98
C ASP A 137 27.16 9.06 -13.35
N ALA A 138 27.63 10.27 -13.05
CA ALA A 138 26.86 11.49 -13.24
C ALA A 138 26.52 11.81 -14.70
N ALA A 139 27.29 11.27 -15.67
CA ALA A 139 27.09 11.53 -17.08
C ALA A 139 26.07 10.58 -17.73
N SER A 140 26.12 9.30 -17.35
CA SER A 140 25.27 8.25 -17.93
C SER A 140 24.08 7.88 -17.06
N GLY A 141 24.10 8.22 -15.76
CA GLY A 141 23.11 7.76 -14.78
C GLY A 141 23.21 6.26 -14.47
N ALA A 142 24.17 5.54 -15.04
CA ALA A 142 24.35 4.12 -14.85
C ALA A 142 25.22 3.82 -13.63
N PRO A 143 24.93 2.73 -12.88
CA PRO A 143 25.80 2.31 -11.79
C PRO A 143 27.11 1.73 -12.32
N VAL A 144 28.19 2.15 -11.69
CA VAL A 144 29.55 1.68 -11.93
C VAL A 144 30.01 0.94 -10.68
N VAL A 145 30.38 -0.32 -10.82
CA VAL A 145 30.87 -1.17 -9.74
C VAL A 145 32.39 -1.26 -9.79
N SER A 146 33.03 -1.10 -8.64
CA SER A 146 34.50 -1.25 -8.54
C SER A 146 34.86 -2.72 -8.43
N THR A 147 35.65 -3.21 -9.37
CA THR A 147 36.12 -4.60 -9.40
C THR A 147 37.64 -4.66 -9.34
N PRO A 148 38.24 -5.80 -8.96
CA PRO A 148 39.70 -5.96 -8.99
C PRO A 148 40.34 -5.75 -10.38
N SER A 149 39.53 -5.81 -11.43
CA SER A 149 39.96 -5.60 -12.83
C SER A 149 39.74 -4.18 -13.33
N GLY A 150 39.24 -3.28 -12.44
CA GLY A 150 38.88 -1.89 -12.77
C GLY A 150 37.38 -1.66 -12.63
N ASP A 151 36.97 -0.43 -12.87
CA ASP A 151 35.58 0.00 -12.80
C ASP A 151 34.77 -0.57 -13.98
N LEU A 152 33.59 -1.08 -13.67
CA LEU A 152 32.71 -1.76 -14.60
C LEU A 152 31.33 -1.09 -14.59
N ALA A 153 30.98 -0.43 -15.70
CA ALA A 153 29.66 0.13 -15.87
C ALA A 153 28.62 -0.96 -16.19
N LEU A 154 27.50 -0.96 -15.48
CA LEU A 154 26.35 -1.84 -15.76
C LEU A 154 25.44 -1.15 -16.80
N VAL A 155 24.81 -1.96 -17.65
CA VAL A 155 23.87 -1.45 -18.65
C VAL A 155 22.43 -1.77 -18.23
N GLU A 156 21.47 -1.08 -18.83
CA GLU A 156 20.06 -1.25 -18.57
C GLU A 156 19.63 -2.73 -18.66
N GLY A 157 18.84 -3.18 -17.67
CA GLY A 157 18.44 -4.57 -17.52
C GLY A 157 19.39 -5.46 -16.72
N GLU A 158 20.68 -5.08 -16.58
CA GLU A 158 21.67 -5.83 -15.80
C GLU A 158 21.60 -5.53 -14.30
N TYR A 159 20.88 -4.46 -13.94
CA TYR A 159 20.79 -4.00 -12.57
C TYR A 159 19.39 -3.46 -12.26
N GLU A 160 19.12 -3.38 -10.97
CA GLU A 160 17.98 -2.68 -10.37
C GLU A 160 18.50 -1.78 -9.26
N LEU A 161 18.20 -0.49 -9.32
CA LEU A 161 18.49 0.45 -8.24
C LEU A 161 17.28 0.50 -7.32
N ILE A 162 17.45 0.04 -6.10
CA ILE A 162 16.42 0.07 -5.07
C ILE A 162 16.76 1.20 -4.11
N ASN A 163 15.83 2.11 -3.94
CA ASN A 163 15.97 3.14 -2.92
C ASN A 163 15.48 2.56 -1.59
N ARG A 164 16.36 2.47 -0.61
CA ARG A 164 16.04 2.18 0.77
C ARG A 164 16.07 3.47 1.56
N VAL A 165 15.12 3.61 2.47
CA VAL A 165 15.14 4.72 3.41
C VAL A 165 15.63 4.19 4.75
N GLU A 166 16.70 4.79 5.27
CA GLU A 166 17.19 4.57 6.62
C GLU A 166 16.88 5.82 7.45
N GLU A 167 16.25 5.63 8.58
CA GLU A 167 16.09 6.68 9.58
C GLU A 167 17.39 6.75 10.39
N GLU A 168 18.05 7.91 10.40
CA GLU A 168 19.34 8.12 11.09
C GLU A 168 19.25 7.89 12.62
N ASN A 169 18.02 7.90 13.16
CA ASN A 169 17.72 7.68 14.58
C ASN A 169 16.78 6.50 14.84
N ALA A 170 16.66 5.55 13.90
CA ALA A 170 15.86 4.36 14.14
C ALA A 170 16.43 3.58 15.33
N THR A 171 15.77 3.67 16.47
CA THR A 171 15.97 2.70 17.55
C THR A 171 15.53 1.33 17.03
N GLU A 172 16.22 0.25 17.43
CA GLU A 172 15.90 -1.14 16.99
C GLU A 172 14.42 -1.55 17.19
N ALA A 173 13.62 -0.70 17.83
CA ALA A 173 12.19 -0.89 18.05
C ALA A 173 11.27 -0.29 16.96
N ALA A 174 11.79 0.51 16.04
CA ALA A 174 10.97 1.09 14.96
C ALA A 174 10.89 0.08 13.80
N ALA A 175 9.82 -0.72 13.81
CA ALA A 175 9.52 -1.65 12.74
C ALA A 175 8.94 -0.90 11.53
N SER A 176 9.77 -0.13 10.82
CA SER A 176 9.38 0.53 9.58
C SER A 176 9.91 -0.23 8.36
N VAL A 177 9.13 -0.24 7.29
CA VAL A 177 9.52 -0.79 5.98
C VAL A 177 9.25 0.23 4.89
N SER A 178 10.10 0.28 3.88
CA SER A 178 9.99 1.27 2.81
C SER A 178 9.99 0.65 1.41
N ALA A 179 9.37 1.34 0.44
CA ALA A 179 9.39 0.98 -0.97
C ALA A 179 9.53 2.24 -1.83
N SER A 180 10.31 2.14 -2.91
CA SER A 180 10.38 3.17 -3.94
C SER A 180 9.13 3.15 -4.80
N LEU A 181 8.75 4.33 -5.31
CA LEU A 181 7.68 4.49 -6.29
C LEU A 181 8.27 4.56 -7.70
N PRO A 182 7.64 3.94 -8.71
CA PRO A 182 8.14 3.88 -10.08
C PRO A 182 8.43 5.25 -10.71
N THR A 183 7.56 6.23 -10.49
CA THR A 183 7.71 7.59 -11.04
C THR A 183 8.46 8.54 -10.09
N GLY A 184 9.23 7.99 -9.15
CA GLY A 184 10.03 8.74 -8.17
C GLY A 184 9.33 8.96 -6.83
N GLY A 185 10.15 9.10 -5.79
CA GLY A 185 9.70 9.13 -4.41
C GLY A 185 9.66 7.76 -3.76
N PHE A 186 9.12 7.68 -2.55
CA PHE A 186 9.03 6.44 -1.77
C PHE A 186 7.94 6.54 -0.71
N VAL A 187 7.58 5.39 -0.17
CA VAL A 187 6.68 5.25 0.96
C VAL A 187 7.37 4.53 2.11
N ILE A 188 7.09 4.97 3.34
CA ILE A 188 7.57 4.32 4.57
C ILE A 188 6.34 3.94 5.37
N LEU A 189 6.21 2.66 5.66
CA LEU A 189 5.11 2.10 6.42
C LEU A 189 5.60 1.73 7.83
N ASP A 190 4.99 2.31 8.84
CA ASP A 190 5.14 1.86 10.23
C ASP A 190 4.37 0.56 10.42
N THR A 191 5.06 -0.49 10.83
CA THR A 191 4.50 -1.82 11.04
C THR A 191 4.36 -2.17 12.52
N ALA A 192 4.67 -1.23 13.42
CA ALA A 192 4.47 -1.41 14.85
C ALA A 192 2.96 -1.54 15.15
N LEU A 193 2.62 -2.52 15.97
CA LEU A 193 1.25 -2.79 16.40
C LEU A 193 1.14 -2.57 17.90
N ASP A 194 0.29 -1.66 18.30
CA ASP A 194 -0.13 -1.48 19.69
C ASP A 194 -1.40 -2.30 20.01
N ALA A 195 -1.81 -2.25 21.26
CA ALA A 195 -2.98 -3.00 21.74
C ALA A 195 -4.27 -2.52 21.06
N ASP A 196 -4.40 -1.23 20.80
CA ASP A 196 -5.59 -0.63 20.17
C ASP A 196 -5.71 -1.03 18.70
N LEU A 197 -4.59 -0.99 17.95
CA LEU A 197 -4.54 -1.43 16.57
C LEU A 197 -4.83 -2.93 16.42
N LEU A 198 -4.33 -3.73 17.37
CA LEU A 198 -4.63 -5.17 17.41
C LEU A 198 -6.12 -5.42 17.72
N ALA A 199 -6.70 -4.68 18.65
CA ALA A 199 -8.12 -4.80 19.00
C ALA A 199 -9.02 -4.37 17.83
N GLU A 200 -8.70 -3.27 17.15
CA GLU A 200 -9.44 -2.85 15.94
C GLU A 200 -9.29 -3.86 14.80
N GLY A 201 -8.08 -4.40 14.60
CA GLY A 201 -7.84 -5.45 13.60
C GLY A 201 -8.70 -6.68 13.86
N TYR A 202 -8.83 -7.08 15.12
CA TYR A 202 -9.72 -8.16 15.52
C TYR A 202 -11.19 -7.83 15.25
N ALA A 203 -11.64 -6.62 15.62
CA ALA A 203 -13.00 -6.17 15.32
C ALA A 203 -13.35 -6.22 13.83
N ARG A 204 -12.40 -5.83 12.95
CA ARG A 204 -12.59 -5.93 11.49
C ARG A 204 -12.62 -7.37 10.98
N ASP A 205 -11.87 -8.28 11.59
CA ASP A 205 -11.98 -9.72 11.29
C ASP A 205 -13.35 -10.28 11.76
N VAL A 206 -13.87 -9.83 12.90
CA VAL A 206 -15.24 -10.15 13.37
C VAL A 206 -16.29 -9.63 12.38
N ILE A 207 -16.21 -8.35 11.96
CA ILE A 207 -17.13 -7.76 10.97
C ILE A 207 -17.17 -8.63 9.71
N ARG A 208 -16.00 -9.04 9.19
CA ARG A 208 -15.94 -9.91 8.03
C ARG A 208 -16.66 -11.24 8.29
N SER A 209 -16.41 -11.87 9.44
CA SER A 209 -17.07 -13.14 9.79
C SER A 209 -18.60 -12.98 9.87
N VAL A 210 -19.08 -11.84 10.37
CA VAL A 210 -20.52 -11.50 10.36
C VAL A 210 -21.04 -11.32 8.94
N GLN A 211 -20.31 -10.63 8.06
CA GLN A 211 -20.71 -10.47 6.66
C GLN A 211 -20.74 -11.82 5.92
N ASP A 212 -19.78 -12.70 6.19
CA ASP A 212 -19.78 -14.07 5.64
C ASP A 212 -20.98 -14.89 6.18
N ALA A 213 -21.34 -14.74 7.46
CA ALA A 213 -22.53 -15.37 8.07
C ALA A 213 -23.84 -14.82 7.48
N ARG A 214 -23.95 -13.49 7.27
CA ARG A 214 -25.10 -12.85 6.59
C ARG A 214 -25.31 -13.43 5.20
N LYS A 215 -24.22 -13.56 4.43
CA LYS A 215 -24.25 -14.16 3.10
C LYS A 215 -24.66 -15.64 3.13
N ALA A 216 -24.19 -16.41 4.11
CA ALA A 216 -24.58 -17.81 4.29
C ALA A 216 -26.05 -17.97 4.67
N ALA A 217 -26.64 -16.98 5.37
CA ALA A 217 -28.04 -16.91 5.73
C ALA A 217 -28.94 -16.31 4.63
N ASP A 218 -28.39 -16.04 3.45
CA ASP A 218 -29.10 -15.45 2.28
C ASP A 218 -29.81 -14.12 2.60
N LEU A 219 -29.17 -13.28 3.43
CA LEU A 219 -29.66 -11.97 3.80
C LEU A 219 -29.27 -10.91 2.78
N ASP A 220 -30.16 -9.96 2.52
CA ASP A 220 -29.89 -8.80 1.68
C ASP A 220 -28.91 -7.83 2.37
N ILE A 221 -28.21 -7.02 1.57
CA ILE A 221 -27.24 -6.05 2.05
C ILE A 221 -27.87 -5.07 3.03
N ALA A 222 -29.13 -4.67 2.81
CA ALA A 222 -29.85 -3.69 3.62
C ALA A 222 -30.57 -4.32 4.83
N ASP A 223 -30.60 -5.65 4.96
CA ASP A 223 -31.28 -6.32 6.06
C ASP A 223 -30.61 -5.99 7.39
N ARG A 224 -31.44 -5.68 8.39
CA ARG A 224 -31.00 -5.52 9.77
C ARG A 224 -30.97 -6.88 10.47
N ILE A 225 -30.02 -7.05 11.41
CA ILE A 225 -29.82 -8.32 12.09
C ILE A 225 -29.83 -8.18 13.61
N SER A 226 -30.21 -9.29 14.25
CA SER A 226 -29.84 -9.60 15.63
C SER A 226 -28.56 -10.42 15.60
N LEU A 227 -27.51 -9.95 16.29
CA LEU A 227 -26.18 -10.53 16.28
C LEU A 227 -25.85 -11.10 17.65
N VAL A 228 -25.42 -12.36 17.70
CA VAL A 228 -24.79 -12.96 18.87
C VAL A 228 -23.38 -13.41 18.47
N LEU A 229 -22.40 -12.90 19.20
CA LEU A 229 -21.01 -13.31 19.06
C LEU A 229 -20.57 -14.14 20.25
N THR A 230 -20.03 -15.31 20.00
CA THR A 230 -19.27 -16.06 21.01
C THR A 230 -17.81 -15.91 20.70
N VAL A 231 -16.99 -15.43 21.65
CA VAL A 231 -15.56 -15.16 21.46
C VAL A 231 -14.75 -15.68 22.65
N PRO A 232 -13.43 -15.97 22.48
CA PRO A 232 -12.56 -16.28 23.60
C PRO A 232 -12.57 -15.18 24.68
N ALA A 233 -12.39 -15.56 25.93
CA ALA A 233 -12.40 -14.62 27.06
C ALA A 233 -11.43 -13.45 26.87
N ASP A 234 -10.22 -13.69 26.30
CA ASP A 234 -9.21 -12.68 26.03
C ASP A 234 -9.62 -11.67 24.93
N ASP A 235 -10.63 -12.00 24.13
CA ASP A 235 -11.09 -11.18 23.02
C ASP A 235 -12.38 -10.42 23.32
N VAL A 236 -13.08 -10.73 24.42
CA VAL A 236 -14.31 -10.04 24.82
C VAL A 236 -14.08 -8.54 24.96
N ALA A 237 -13.01 -8.14 25.64
CA ALA A 237 -12.71 -6.73 25.83
C ALA A 237 -12.46 -6.00 24.49
N LYS A 238 -11.81 -6.65 23.53
CA LYS A 238 -11.57 -6.10 22.19
C LYS A 238 -12.86 -5.89 21.41
N VAL A 239 -13.79 -6.85 21.48
CA VAL A 239 -15.12 -6.74 20.85
C VAL A 239 -15.93 -5.62 21.49
N GLU A 240 -15.94 -5.53 22.83
CA GLU A 240 -16.67 -4.49 23.53
C GLU A 240 -16.13 -3.10 23.26
N GLN A 241 -14.81 -2.94 23.13
CA GLN A 241 -14.17 -1.67 22.77
C GLN A 241 -14.64 -1.15 21.40
N PHE A 242 -14.91 -2.04 20.44
CA PHE A 242 -15.36 -1.72 19.09
C PHE A 242 -16.81 -2.12 18.81
N ARG A 243 -17.64 -2.27 19.86
CA ARG A 243 -19.03 -2.66 19.76
C ARG A 243 -19.82 -1.83 18.76
N ASP A 244 -19.71 -0.52 18.85
CA ASP A 244 -20.45 0.41 17.98
C ASP A 244 -20.01 0.31 16.51
N LEU A 245 -18.72 0.13 16.26
CA LEU A 245 -18.17 -0.08 14.91
C LEU A 245 -18.75 -1.39 14.33
N ILE A 246 -18.69 -2.48 15.08
CA ILE A 246 -19.22 -3.79 14.65
C ILE A 246 -20.70 -3.69 14.36
N ALA A 247 -21.49 -3.10 15.27
CA ALA A 247 -22.93 -2.96 15.09
C ALA A 247 -23.30 -2.12 13.86
N HIS A 248 -22.59 -1.00 13.65
CA HIS A 248 -22.81 -0.11 12.51
C HIS A 248 -22.49 -0.80 11.18
N GLU A 249 -21.29 -1.39 11.06
CA GLU A 249 -20.80 -2.02 9.81
C GLU A 249 -21.57 -3.31 9.44
N THR A 250 -22.25 -3.93 10.42
CA THR A 250 -23.03 -5.16 10.21
C THR A 250 -24.54 -4.93 10.19
N LEU A 251 -25.00 -3.70 10.42
CA LEU A 251 -26.40 -3.32 10.55
C LEU A 251 -27.11 -4.09 11.67
N ALA A 252 -26.40 -4.38 12.77
CA ALA A 252 -26.96 -5.05 13.93
C ALA A 252 -27.83 -4.10 14.75
N THR A 253 -29.09 -4.48 14.99
CA THR A 253 -30.05 -3.74 15.84
C THR A 253 -30.04 -4.24 17.27
N SER A 254 -29.65 -5.51 17.48
CA SER A 254 -29.32 -6.08 18.78
C SER A 254 -27.98 -6.79 18.66
N PHE A 255 -27.16 -6.69 19.71
CA PHE A 255 -25.82 -7.25 19.73
C PHE A 255 -25.48 -7.80 21.12
N GLU A 256 -25.29 -9.11 21.21
CA GLU A 256 -24.91 -9.83 22.42
C GLU A 256 -23.53 -10.46 22.25
N VAL A 257 -22.68 -10.38 23.28
CA VAL A 257 -21.36 -11.01 23.32
C VAL A 257 -21.33 -12.06 24.40
N LYS A 258 -20.89 -13.27 24.09
CA LYS A 258 -20.74 -14.41 24.99
C LYS A 258 -19.32 -14.91 25.03
N GLU A 259 -18.88 -15.44 26.15
CA GLU A 259 -17.60 -16.13 26.24
C GLU A 259 -17.70 -17.57 25.72
N GLY A 260 -16.68 -18.02 25.01
CA GLY A 260 -16.55 -19.37 24.49
C GLY A 260 -15.13 -19.76 24.13
N ALA A 261 -14.96 -20.87 23.45
CA ALA A 261 -13.63 -21.38 23.07
C ALA A 261 -13.09 -20.78 21.76
N GLU A 262 -13.99 -20.36 20.85
CA GLU A 262 -13.66 -19.85 19.53
C GLU A 262 -14.68 -18.81 19.07
N LEU A 263 -14.36 -18.10 17.98
CA LEU A 263 -15.29 -17.16 17.37
C LEU A 263 -16.43 -17.90 16.68
N ILE A 264 -17.64 -17.75 17.21
CA ILE A 264 -18.88 -18.21 16.59
C ILE A 264 -19.78 -17.01 16.34
N VAL A 265 -20.36 -16.94 15.15
CA VAL A 265 -21.22 -15.84 14.70
C VAL A 265 -22.60 -16.39 14.42
N GLU A 266 -23.60 -15.90 15.14
CA GLU A 266 -25.00 -16.21 14.91
C GLU A 266 -25.74 -14.95 14.46
N VAL A 267 -26.38 -15.01 13.29
CA VAL A 267 -27.13 -13.89 12.71
C VAL A 267 -28.56 -14.32 12.44
N VAL A 268 -29.50 -13.48 12.84
CA VAL A 268 -30.91 -13.65 12.53
C VAL A 268 -31.44 -12.34 11.99
N LYS A 269 -32.29 -12.40 10.97
CA LYS A 269 -32.97 -11.21 10.44
C LYS A 269 -33.83 -10.59 11.53
N ALA A 270 -33.70 -9.28 11.76
CA ALA A 270 -34.41 -8.52 12.78
C ALA A 270 -35.82 -8.11 12.31
#